data_b1919d9061f39dcae062099dc6fcf374
#
_entry.id   b1919d9061f39dcae062099dc6fcf374
#
_cell.length_a   1.000
_cell.length_b   1.000
_cell.length_c   1.000
_cell.angle_alpha   90.00
_cell.angle_beta   90.00
_cell.angle_gamma   90.00
#
_symmetry.space_group_name_H-M   'P 1'
#
loop_
_entity.id
_entity.type
_entity.pdbx_description
1 polymer ?
#
loop_
_entity_poly.entity_id
_entity_poly.type
_entity_poly.pdbx_seq_one_letter_code
_entity_poly.pdbx_strand_id
1 'polypeptide(L)'
;MLGKPVEQLSMRKGREALHNYLDGAGALPLRDYVPLVEGLESELQDHAACRGHIERAIPDDDINYTLISLLILEQYGRDFSTADVGRAWLRFLPGAIVFTAERAAYSRLLADAGMGFPFGAPPAFDIEECSDNPYNDWIGAQIRSDLYGWVTPGEPKAAAALARTDAALSHRDEGVHGALVIAVAGSLIASGWST
;
A
#
# COMPACT_ATOMS: atom_id res chain seq x y z
N MET A 1 10.20 4.17 -1.72
CA MET A 1 11.64 3.83 -1.51
C MET A 1 12.45 4.96 -0.88
N LEU A 2 12.27 6.25 -1.21
CA LEU A 2 13.08 7.35 -0.63
C LEU A 2 13.06 7.39 0.90
N GLY A 3 11.90 7.19 1.52
CA GLY A 3 11.74 7.21 2.97
C GLY A 3 12.04 5.89 3.68
N LYS A 4 12.13 4.78 2.96
CA LYS A 4 12.22 3.43 3.53
C LYS A 4 13.34 3.25 4.57
N PRO A 5 14.59 3.72 4.33
CA PRO A 5 15.66 3.54 5.31
C PRO A 5 15.41 4.22 6.65
N VAL A 6 14.68 5.34 6.66
CA VAL A 6 14.48 6.18 7.85
C VAL A 6 13.09 6.05 8.47
N GLU A 7 12.20 5.26 7.88
CA GLU A 7 10.84 5.07 8.36
C GLU A 7 10.80 4.63 9.82
N GLN A 8 11.50 3.55 10.17
CA GLN A 8 11.54 3.07 11.53
C GLN A 8 12.28 4.01 12.49
N LEU A 9 13.29 4.73 12.02
CA LEU A 9 13.95 5.74 12.84
C LEU A 9 12.95 6.82 13.25
N SER A 10 12.18 7.34 12.28
CA SER A 10 11.12 8.31 12.53
C SER A 10 10.02 7.78 13.46
N MET A 11 9.56 6.55 13.25
CA MET A 11 8.50 5.92 14.06
C MET A 11 8.94 5.62 15.49
N ARG A 12 10.18 5.17 15.70
CA ARG A 12 10.68 4.77 17.02
C ARG A 12 11.26 5.91 17.84
N LYS A 13 11.96 6.84 17.20
CA LYS A 13 12.72 7.92 17.87
C LYS A 13 12.20 9.31 17.55
N GLY A 14 11.23 9.43 16.65
CA GLY A 14 10.57 10.69 16.30
C GLY A 14 11.31 11.53 15.25
N ARG A 15 10.69 12.67 14.90
CA ARG A 15 11.16 13.58 13.84
C ARG A 15 12.52 14.21 14.13
N GLU A 16 12.82 14.48 15.39
CA GLU A 16 14.08 15.08 15.79
C GLU A 16 15.27 14.15 15.51
N ALA A 17 15.13 12.84 15.83
CA ALA A 17 16.16 11.86 15.54
C ALA A 17 16.39 11.71 14.03
N LEU A 18 15.32 11.73 13.24
CA LEU A 18 15.42 11.75 11.78
C LEU A 18 16.16 13.01 11.28
N HIS A 19 15.79 14.18 11.77
CA HIS A 19 16.44 15.43 11.39
C HIS A 19 17.93 15.40 11.72
N ASN A 20 18.28 14.98 12.95
CA ASN A 20 19.67 14.90 13.39
C ASN A 20 20.52 13.92 12.56
N TYR A 21 19.92 12.79 12.16
CA TYR A 21 20.57 11.84 11.25
C TYR A 21 20.88 12.51 9.90
N LEU A 22 19.88 13.15 9.28
CA LEU A 22 20.02 13.76 7.96
C LEU A 22 20.96 14.98 7.99
N ASP A 23 20.94 15.76 9.06
CA ASP A 23 21.85 16.91 9.27
C ASP A 23 23.29 16.42 9.42
N GLY A 24 23.52 15.47 10.30
CA GLY A 24 24.84 14.85 10.49
C GLY A 24 25.40 14.17 9.22
N ALA A 25 24.52 13.67 8.37
CA ALA A 25 24.87 13.12 7.05
C ALA A 25 25.09 14.18 5.96
N GLY A 26 24.90 15.47 6.25
CA GLY A 26 24.93 16.56 5.26
C GLY A 26 23.87 16.40 4.15
N ALA A 27 22.75 15.78 4.47
CA ALA A 27 21.69 15.43 3.51
C ALA A 27 20.45 16.36 3.56
N LEU A 28 20.53 17.45 4.31
CA LEU A 28 19.45 18.47 4.36
C LEU A 28 19.74 19.66 3.43
N PRO A 29 18.71 20.16 2.70
CA PRO A 29 17.40 19.55 2.50
C PRO A 29 17.52 18.27 1.69
N LEU A 30 16.76 17.23 2.05
CA LEU A 30 16.83 15.94 1.37
C LEU A 30 16.33 16.08 -0.08
N ARG A 31 17.22 15.84 -1.05
CA ARG A 31 16.94 15.94 -2.49
C ARG A 31 17.23 14.66 -3.26
N ASP A 32 17.70 13.63 -2.57
CA ASP A 32 18.12 12.35 -3.13
C ASP A 32 17.87 11.26 -2.09
N TYR A 33 18.22 10.03 -2.41
CA TYR A 33 18.13 8.90 -1.47
C TYR A 33 18.97 9.15 -0.21
N VAL A 34 18.45 8.64 0.91
CA VAL A 34 19.11 8.77 2.22
C VAL A 34 20.50 8.13 2.17
N PRO A 35 21.58 8.85 2.56
CA PRO A 35 22.92 8.25 2.63
C PRO A 35 23.03 7.28 3.81
N LEU A 36 23.81 6.23 3.65
CA LEU A 36 24.26 5.38 4.76
C LEU A 36 25.49 6.01 5.39
N VAL A 37 25.44 6.33 6.69
CA VAL A 37 26.53 6.96 7.42
C VAL A 37 27.30 5.90 8.20
N GLU A 38 28.62 5.83 8.01
CA GLU A 38 29.50 4.91 8.73
C GLU A 38 29.40 5.12 10.24
N GLY A 39 29.20 4.03 10.96
CA GLY A 39 29.00 4.04 12.42
C GLY A 39 27.56 4.34 12.88
N LEU A 40 26.64 4.69 11.98
CA LEU A 40 25.21 4.92 12.26
C LEU A 40 24.30 3.95 11.51
N GLU A 41 24.83 2.87 10.96
CA GLU A 41 24.07 1.90 10.16
C GLU A 41 22.92 1.30 10.95
N SER A 42 23.11 1.08 12.26
CA SER A 42 22.08 0.52 13.15
C SER A 42 20.87 1.44 13.36
N GLU A 43 20.97 2.71 13.02
CA GLU A 43 19.86 3.67 13.10
C GLU A 43 18.87 3.48 11.96
N LEU A 44 19.31 2.91 10.85
CA LEU A 44 18.50 2.69 9.66
C LEU A 44 18.08 1.23 9.51
N GLN A 45 17.07 1.04 8.68
CA GLN A 45 16.70 -0.27 8.15
C GLN A 45 16.88 -0.28 6.63
N ASP A 46 16.80 -1.44 6.03
CA ASP A 46 16.82 -1.59 4.55
C ASP A 46 17.96 -0.81 3.88
N HIS A 47 19.19 -1.02 4.33
CA HIS A 47 20.39 -0.34 3.82
C HIS A 47 20.51 -0.41 2.29
N ALA A 48 19.93 -1.45 1.66
CA ALA A 48 19.86 -1.57 0.21
C ALA A 48 18.96 -0.52 -0.46
N ALA A 49 18.20 0.29 0.32
CA ALA A 49 17.48 1.46 -0.17
C ALA A 49 18.25 2.77 0.03
N CYS A 50 19.45 2.72 0.61
CA CYS A 50 20.30 3.90 0.80
C CYS A 50 21.05 4.27 -0.48
N ARG A 51 21.38 5.56 -0.61
CA ARG A 51 22.16 6.09 -1.72
C ARG A 51 23.48 5.34 -1.91
N GLY A 52 23.74 4.90 -3.13
CA GLY A 52 24.93 4.12 -3.48
C GLY A 52 24.83 2.62 -3.23
N HIS A 53 23.73 2.14 -2.61
CA HIS A 53 23.50 0.73 -2.30
C HIS A 53 22.29 0.13 -3.04
N ILE A 54 21.62 0.93 -3.89
CA ILE A 54 20.38 0.51 -4.57
C ILE A 54 20.75 -0.31 -5.81
N GLU A 55 20.63 -1.62 -5.70
CA GLU A 55 20.82 -2.57 -6.81
C GLU A 55 19.48 -3.08 -7.36
N ARG A 56 18.41 -2.99 -6.55
CA ARG A 56 17.06 -3.47 -6.89
C ARG A 56 16.00 -2.74 -6.07
N ALA A 57 14.75 -2.79 -6.52
CA ALA A 57 13.62 -2.40 -5.69
C ALA A 57 13.48 -3.38 -4.52
N ILE A 58 13.39 -2.86 -3.30
CA ILE A 58 13.14 -3.66 -2.11
C ILE A 58 11.63 -3.94 -2.05
N PRO A 59 11.21 -5.22 -1.90
CA PRO A 59 9.81 -5.54 -1.70
C PRO A 59 9.27 -4.87 -0.44
N ASP A 60 8.16 -4.17 -0.57
CA ASP A 60 7.36 -3.67 0.54
C ASP A 60 5.87 -3.66 0.16
N ASP A 61 5.03 -3.21 1.08
CA ASP A 61 3.59 -3.21 0.89
C ASP A 61 3.14 -2.29 -0.25
N ASP A 62 3.73 -1.10 -0.42
CA ASP A 62 3.43 -0.18 -1.53
C ASP A 62 3.55 -0.86 -2.89
N ILE A 63 4.65 -1.60 -3.11
CA ILE A 63 4.91 -2.30 -4.37
C ILE A 63 4.00 -3.52 -4.50
N ASN A 64 3.85 -4.29 -3.43
CA ASN A 64 3.05 -5.51 -3.44
C ASN A 64 1.58 -5.21 -3.75
N TYR A 65 1.00 -4.17 -3.15
CA TYR A 65 -0.39 -3.81 -3.42
C TYR A 65 -0.60 -3.38 -4.87
N THR A 66 0.29 -2.58 -5.44
CA THR A 66 0.21 -2.18 -6.85
C THR A 66 0.24 -3.41 -7.78
N LEU A 67 1.12 -4.39 -7.50
CA LEU A 67 1.19 -5.62 -8.28
C LEU A 67 -0.06 -6.49 -8.10
N ILE A 68 -0.60 -6.59 -6.89
CA ILE A 68 -1.82 -7.36 -6.63
C ILE A 68 -3.03 -6.70 -7.30
N SER A 69 -3.13 -5.38 -7.29
CA SER A 69 -4.18 -4.65 -8.00
C SER A 69 -4.12 -4.90 -9.52
N LEU A 70 -2.91 -5.02 -10.10
CA LEU A 70 -2.73 -5.41 -11.49
C LEU A 70 -3.24 -6.85 -11.73
N LEU A 71 -2.88 -7.80 -10.88
CA LEU A 71 -3.35 -9.19 -10.99
C LEU A 71 -4.88 -9.30 -10.85
N ILE A 72 -5.49 -8.49 -9.99
CA ILE A 72 -6.95 -8.42 -9.86
C ILE A 72 -7.58 -7.98 -11.18
N LEU A 73 -7.06 -6.90 -11.78
CA LEU A 73 -7.56 -6.40 -13.07
C LEU A 73 -7.34 -7.39 -14.22
N GLU A 74 -6.21 -8.08 -14.25
CA GLU A 74 -5.94 -9.12 -15.25
C GLU A 74 -6.87 -10.32 -15.11
N GLN A 75 -7.17 -10.74 -13.89
CA GLN A 75 -7.98 -11.91 -13.61
C GLN A 75 -9.48 -11.66 -13.72
N TYR A 76 -9.96 -10.53 -13.24
CA TYR A 76 -11.39 -10.22 -13.08
C TYR A 76 -11.89 -9.06 -13.94
N GLY A 77 -10.98 -8.33 -14.62
CA GLY A 77 -11.33 -7.13 -15.35
C GLY A 77 -11.71 -5.96 -14.43
N ARG A 78 -12.41 -4.97 -15.00
CA ARG A 78 -12.84 -3.76 -14.26
C ARG A 78 -14.08 -3.99 -13.37
N ASP A 79 -14.77 -5.13 -13.52
CA ASP A 79 -15.99 -5.47 -12.79
C ASP A 79 -15.72 -6.34 -11.55
N PHE A 80 -14.48 -6.37 -11.06
CA PHE A 80 -14.13 -7.12 -9.86
C PHE A 80 -14.91 -6.65 -8.63
N SER A 81 -15.21 -7.56 -7.75
CA SER A 81 -15.85 -7.30 -6.46
C SER A 81 -14.82 -7.18 -5.33
N THR A 82 -15.23 -6.58 -4.20
CA THR A 82 -14.41 -6.55 -2.98
C THR A 82 -14.04 -7.95 -2.50
N ALA A 83 -14.90 -8.94 -2.71
CA ALA A 83 -14.58 -10.34 -2.41
C ALA A 83 -13.47 -10.90 -3.32
N ASP A 84 -13.36 -10.44 -4.57
CA ASP A 84 -12.24 -10.82 -5.45
C ASP A 84 -10.92 -10.24 -4.96
N VAL A 85 -10.93 -9.03 -4.42
CA VAL A 85 -9.77 -8.45 -3.73
C VAL A 85 -9.34 -9.34 -2.56
N GLY A 86 -10.28 -9.76 -1.73
CA GLY A 86 -10.01 -10.68 -0.61
C GLY A 86 -9.40 -12.01 -1.07
N ARG A 87 -9.91 -12.59 -2.16
CA ARG A 87 -9.35 -13.82 -2.76
C ARG A 87 -7.93 -13.62 -3.28
N ALA A 88 -7.67 -12.48 -3.95
CA ALA A 88 -6.35 -12.12 -4.43
C ALA A 88 -5.36 -11.93 -3.28
N TRP A 89 -5.78 -11.27 -2.20
CA TRP A 89 -4.94 -11.11 -1.02
C TRP A 89 -4.55 -12.46 -0.41
N LEU A 90 -5.49 -13.36 -0.21
CA LEU A 90 -5.20 -14.69 0.34
C LEU A 90 -4.25 -15.52 -0.55
N ARG A 91 -4.22 -15.25 -1.85
CA ARG A 91 -3.35 -15.98 -2.80
C ARG A 91 -1.97 -15.35 -2.95
N PHE A 92 -1.87 -14.04 -2.96
CA PHE A 92 -0.70 -13.32 -3.45
C PHE A 92 -0.08 -12.36 -2.44
N LEU A 93 -0.84 -11.89 -1.43
CA LEU A 93 -0.33 -10.96 -0.44
C LEU A 93 0.38 -11.71 0.69
N PRO A 94 1.67 -11.41 0.93
CA PRO A 94 2.37 -12.00 2.08
C PRO A 94 1.83 -11.42 3.40
N GLY A 95 0.91 -12.12 4.04
CA GLY A 95 0.21 -11.64 5.24
C GLY A 95 1.12 -11.23 6.41
N ALA A 96 2.39 -11.66 6.41
CA ALA A 96 3.35 -11.27 7.45
C ALA A 96 3.82 -9.82 7.36
N ILE A 97 3.72 -9.21 6.17
CA ILE A 97 4.21 -7.85 5.90
C ILE A 97 3.08 -6.82 5.72
N VAL A 98 1.85 -7.16 6.08
CA VAL A 98 0.73 -6.22 6.10
C VAL A 98 0.55 -5.66 7.51
N PHE A 99 0.03 -4.43 7.60
CA PHE A 99 -0.06 -3.68 8.85
C PHE A 99 -1.48 -3.16 9.08
N THR A 100 -1.77 -2.77 10.32
CA THR A 100 -2.98 -2.06 10.76
C THR A 100 -4.29 -2.60 10.16
N ALA A 101 -5.02 -1.80 9.39
CA ALA A 101 -6.32 -2.16 8.81
C ALA A 101 -6.24 -3.38 7.89
N GLU A 102 -5.21 -3.45 7.05
CA GLU A 102 -5.00 -4.58 6.14
C GLU A 102 -4.74 -5.88 6.90
N ARG A 103 -3.97 -5.83 7.98
CA ARG A 103 -3.73 -7.01 8.82
C ARG A 103 -5.00 -7.49 9.50
N ALA A 104 -5.83 -6.57 9.98
CA ALA A 104 -7.11 -6.90 10.58
C ALA A 104 -8.04 -7.58 9.57
N ALA A 105 -8.21 -6.98 8.39
CA ALA A 105 -8.98 -7.55 7.29
C ALA A 105 -8.42 -8.90 6.83
N TYR A 106 -7.10 -9.02 6.68
CA TYR A 106 -6.45 -10.28 6.28
C TYR A 106 -6.71 -11.41 7.30
N SER A 107 -6.65 -11.09 8.58
CA SER A 107 -6.94 -12.07 9.65
C SER A 107 -8.39 -12.56 9.57
N ARG A 108 -9.33 -11.66 9.27
CA ARG A 108 -10.73 -12.02 9.07
C ARG A 108 -10.92 -12.89 7.82
N LEU A 109 -10.30 -12.48 6.69
CA LEU A 109 -10.33 -13.28 5.46
C LEU A 109 -9.84 -14.71 5.68
N LEU A 110 -8.76 -14.91 6.45
CA LEU A 110 -8.25 -16.23 6.79
C LEU A 110 -9.26 -17.04 7.63
N ALA A 111 -9.92 -16.41 8.58
CA ALA A 111 -10.93 -17.06 9.39
C ALA A 111 -12.14 -17.50 8.52
N ASP A 112 -12.61 -16.65 7.64
CA ASP A 112 -13.74 -16.93 6.76
C ASP A 112 -13.38 -17.98 5.67
N ALA A 113 -12.15 -17.97 5.17
CA ALA A 113 -11.69 -18.93 4.17
C ALA A 113 -11.57 -20.34 4.73
N GLY A 114 -11.24 -20.49 6.00
CA GLY A 114 -11.03 -21.77 6.64
C GLY A 114 -9.91 -22.59 5.99
N MET A 115 -9.86 -23.88 6.30
CA MET A 115 -8.83 -24.80 5.81
C MET A 115 -9.04 -25.25 4.35
N GLY A 116 -10.19 -24.96 3.75
CA GLY A 116 -10.52 -25.38 2.38
C GLY A 116 -9.92 -24.52 1.29
N PHE A 117 -9.54 -23.29 1.59
CA PHE A 117 -8.93 -22.40 0.60
C PHE A 117 -7.48 -22.85 0.27
N PRO A 118 -7.04 -22.84 -1.00
CA PRO A 118 -7.75 -22.42 -2.23
C PRO A 118 -8.47 -23.53 -3.00
N PHE A 119 -8.57 -24.73 -2.45
CA PHE A 119 -8.99 -25.94 -3.16
C PHE A 119 -10.49 -26.20 -3.12
N GLY A 120 -11.21 -25.56 -2.22
CA GLY A 120 -12.65 -25.67 -2.09
C GLY A 120 -13.44 -24.66 -2.94
N ALA A 121 -14.74 -24.56 -2.69
CA ALA A 121 -15.56 -23.48 -3.24
C ALA A 121 -15.00 -22.11 -2.78
N PRO A 122 -15.13 -21.06 -3.61
CA PRO A 122 -14.70 -19.72 -3.19
C PRO A 122 -15.38 -19.36 -1.86
N PRO A 123 -14.61 -18.90 -0.86
CA PRO A 123 -15.20 -18.51 0.42
C PRO A 123 -16.13 -17.32 0.25
N ALA A 124 -17.19 -17.28 1.04
CA ALA A 124 -18.02 -16.12 1.23
C ALA A 124 -17.39 -15.30 2.36
N PHE A 125 -16.85 -14.12 2.04
CA PHE A 125 -16.30 -13.21 3.02
C PHE A 125 -17.36 -12.26 3.56
N ASP A 126 -17.34 -12.01 4.85
CA ASP A 126 -18.06 -10.89 5.45
C ASP A 126 -17.22 -9.61 5.30
N ILE A 127 -17.50 -8.89 4.21
CA ILE A 127 -16.74 -7.67 3.88
C ILE A 127 -16.96 -6.57 4.92
N GLU A 128 -18.13 -6.51 5.52
CA GLU A 128 -18.43 -5.53 6.55
C GLU A 128 -17.58 -5.79 7.80
N GLU A 129 -17.46 -7.03 8.23
CA GLU A 129 -16.57 -7.40 9.33
C GLU A 129 -15.08 -7.27 8.97
N CYS A 130 -14.67 -7.49 7.73
CA CYS A 130 -13.29 -7.25 7.30
C CYS A 130 -12.89 -5.78 7.46
N SER A 131 -13.79 -4.86 7.11
CA SER A 131 -13.55 -3.42 7.20
C SER A 131 -13.86 -2.82 8.57
N ASP A 132 -14.50 -3.58 9.48
CA ASP A 132 -14.77 -3.14 10.85
C ASP A 132 -13.55 -3.35 11.76
N ASN A 133 -12.64 -2.39 11.74
CA ASN A 133 -11.42 -2.44 12.52
C ASN A 133 -11.02 -1.01 12.96
N PRO A 134 -10.21 -0.86 14.05
CA PRO A 134 -9.89 0.44 14.63
C PRO A 134 -8.96 1.33 13.76
N TYR A 135 -8.55 0.85 12.59
CA TYR A 135 -7.65 1.54 11.67
C TYR A 135 -8.30 1.81 10.32
N ASN A 136 -9.61 1.60 10.20
CA ASN A 136 -10.33 1.64 8.93
C ASN A 136 -10.43 3.03 8.28
N ASP A 137 -10.11 4.08 9.01
CA ASP A 137 -9.99 5.47 8.54
C ASP A 137 -8.55 5.89 8.20
N TRP A 138 -7.57 4.97 8.36
CA TRP A 138 -6.15 5.25 8.12
C TRP A 138 -5.79 5.22 6.64
N ILE A 139 -4.50 5.46 6.34
CA ILE A 139 -4.01 5.71 4.98
C ILE A 139 -3.79 4.46 4.12
N GLY A 140 -3.89 3.26 4.68
CA GLY A 140 -3.44 2.04 3.99
C GLY A 140 -4.10 1.78 2.63
N ALA A 141 -5.35 2.21 2.41
CA ALA A 141 -6.00 2.09 1.12
C ALA A 141 -5.42 3.04 0.05
N GLN A 142 -4.75 4.13 0.45
CA GLN A 142 -4.19 5.11 -0.49
C GLN A 142 -3.01 4.51 -1.27
N ILE A 143 -2.13 3.74 -0.59
CA ILE A 143 -0.92 3.18 -1.20
C ILE A 143 -1.19 2.09 -2.24
N ARG A 144 -2.42 1.60 -2.36
CA ARG A 144 -2.80 0.59 -3.35
C ARG A 144 -3.75 1.10 -4.44
N SER A 145 -4.03 2.38 -4.44
CA SER A 145 -5.02 2.99 -5.34
C SER A 145 -4.43 3.58 -6.61
N ASP A 146 -3.11 3.73 -6.69
CA ASP A 146 -2.38 4.33 -7.81
C ASP A 146 -2.72 3.69 -9.14
N LEU A 147 -2.67 2.36 -9.20
CA LEU A 147 -2.88 1.61 -10.42
C LEU A 147 -4.26 1.87 -11.02
N TYR A 148 -5.30 1.98 -10.20
CA TYR A 148 -6.66 2.24 -10.68
C TYR A 148 -6.76 3.58 -11.41
N GLY A 149 -5.99 4.56 -10.99
CA GLY A 149 -5.86 5.83 -11.73
C GLY A 149 -5.11 5.66 -13.05
N TRP A 150 -3.98 4.96 -13.05
CA TRP A 150 -3.13 4.81 -14.23
C TRP A 150 -3.78 4.01 -15.35
N VAL A 151 -4.61 3.01 -15.03
CA VAL A 151 -5.32 2.19 -16.03
C VAL A 151 -6.63 2.81 -16.53
N THR A 152 -7.00 3.97 -16.01
CA THR A 152 -8.21 4.72 -16.39
C THR A 152 -7.90 6.18 -16.74
N PRO A 153 -6.98 6.44 -17.70
CA PRO A 153 -6.58 7.80 -18.04
C PRO A 153 -7.76 8.62 -18.56
N GLY A 154 -8.03 9.76 -17.90
CA GLY A 154 -9.14 10.63 -18.23
C GLY A 154 -10.54 10.12 -17.82
N GLU A 155 -10.61 9.02 -17.07
CA GLU A 155 -11.85 8.43 -16.58
C GLU A 155 -11.94 8.50 -15.03
N PRO A 156 -11.93 9.69 -14.38
CA PRO A 156 -11.80 9.81 -12.93
C PRO A 156 -12.92 9.12 -12.15
N LYS A 157 -14.12 9.01 -12.74
CA LYS A 157 -15.25 8.28 -12.13
C LYS A 157 -14.99 6.77 -12.10
N ALA A 158 -14.41 6.22 -13.16
CA ALA A 158 -14.05 4.81 -13.22
C ALA A 158 -12.90 4.52 -12.25
N ALA A 159 -11.87 5.37 -12.20
CA ALA A 159 -10.79 5.27 -11.21
C ALA A 159 -11.34 5.23 -9.78
N ALA A 160 -12.23 6.16 -9.44
CA ALA A 160 -12.85 6.22 -8.12
C ALA A 160 -13.68 4.97 -7.80
N ALA A 161 -14.41 4.43 -8.77
CA ALA A 161 -15.22 3.22 -8.56
C ALA A 161 -14.33 2.00 -8.26
N LEU A 162 -13.27 1.78 -9.03
CA LEU A 162 -12.32 0.69 -8.82
C LEU A 162 -11.63 0.80 -7.46
N ALA A 163 -11.10 2.00 -7.13
CA ALA A 163 -10.45 2.25 -5.85
C ALA A 163 -11.40 2.05 -4.66
N ARG A 164 -12.67 2.44 -4.80
CA ARG A 164 -13.69 2.21 -3.76
C ARG A 164 -13.92 0.73 -3.53
N THR A 165 -14.04 -0.06 -4.61
CA THR A 165 -14.25 -1.51 -4.52
C THR A 165 -13.10 -2.20 -3.80
N ASP A 166 -11.86 -1.80 -4.09
CA ASP A 166 -10.66 -2.32 -3.42
C ASP A 166 -10.60 -1.88 -1.96
N ALA A 167 -10.71 -0.57 -1.71
CA ALA A 167 -10.56 0.02 -0.38
C ALA A 167 -11.57 -0.54 0.63
N ALA A 168 -12.79 -0.84 0.18
CA ALA A 168 -13.89 -1.31 1.01
C ALA A 168 -13.58 -2.65 1.73
N LEU A 169 -12.56 -3.39 1.32
CA LEU A 169 -12.16 -4.62 1.99
C LEU A 169 -11.66 -4.38 3.42
N SER A 170 -10.95 -3.28 3.65
CA SER A 170 -10.26 -3.02 4.93
C SER A 170 -10.52 -1.63 5.50
N HIS A 171 -11.08 -0.73 4.70
CA HIS A 171 -11.26 0.68 5.09
C HIS A 171 -12.70 1.15 4.92
N ARG A 172 -13.04 2.22 5.65
CA ARG A 172 -14.31 2.94 5.61
C ARG A 172 -14.05 4.44 5.56
N ASP A 173 -15.07 5.22 5.37
CA ASP A 173 -15.10 6.68 5.49
C ASP A 173 -13.84 7.38 4.94
N GLU A 174 -13.06 8.03 5.78
CA GLU A 174 -11.87 8.81 5.37
C GLU A 174 -10.77 7.95 4.75
N GLY A 175 -10.62 6.70 5.19
CA GLY A 175 -9.70 5.75 4.58
C GLY A 175 -10.05 5.44 3.13
N VAL A 176 -11.34 5.28 2.82
CA VAL A 176 -11.83 5.12 1.45
C VAL A 176 -11.70 6.44 0.68
N HIS A 177 -12.09 7.58 1.27
CA HIS A 177 -12.01 8.87 0.59
C HIS A 177 -10.58 9.20 0.15
N GLY A 178 -9.59 8.94 1.00
CA GLY A 178 -8.17 9.11 0.65
C GLY A 178 -7.76 8.27 -0.58
N ALA A 179 -8.21 7.02 -0.64
CA ALA A 179 -7.96 6.13 -1.78
C ALA A 179 -8.56 6.69 -3.09
N LEU A 180 -9.80 7.23 -3.02
CA LEU A 180 -10.44 7.86 -4.18
C LEU A 180 -9.66 9.07 -4.70
N VAL A 181 -9.12 9.90 -3.79
CA VAL A 181 -8.33 11.07 -4.18
C VAL A 181 -7.09 10.65 -4.98
N ILE A 182 -6.37 9.62 -4.52
CA ILE A 182 -5.18 9.11 -5.21
C ILE A 182 -5.54 8.57 -6.60
N ALA A 183 -6.55 7.71 -6.70
CA ALA A 183 -6.97 7.14 -7.96
C ALA A 183 -7.44 8.20 -8.97
N VAL A 184 -8.24 9.16 -8.53
CA VAL A 184 -8.73 10.26 -9.38
C VAL A 184 -7.57 11.13 -9.86
N ALA A 185 -6.66 11.52 -8.97
CA ALA A 185 -5.49 12.30 -9.34
C ALA A 185 -4.62 11.54 -10.36
N GLY A 186 -4.38 10.24 -10.14
CA GLY A 186 -3.65 9.37 -11.06
C GLY A 186 -4.29 9.31 -12.46
N SER A 187 -5.63 9.19 -12.53
CA SER A 187 -6.38 9.18 -13.78
C SER A 187 -6.23 10.49 -14.56
N LEU A 188 -6.31 11.63 -13.88
CA LEU A 188 -6.14 12.95 -14.51
C LEU A 188 -4.70 13.15 -14.99
N ILE A 189 -3.70 12.82 -14.18
CA ILE A 189 -2.28 12.93 -14.55
C ILE A 189 -1.97 12.03 -15.76
N ALA A 190 -2.46 10.78 -15.75
CA ALA A 190 -2.24 9.84 -16.84
C ALA A 190 -2.87 10.29 -18.17
N SER A 191 -3.88 11.16 -18.13
CA SER A 191 -4.47 11.76 -19.34
C SER A 191 -3.70 12.98 -19.87
N GLY A 192 -2.59 13.36 -19.22
CA GLY A 192 -1.81 14.55 -19.58
C GLY A 192 -2.34 15.85 -18.98
N TRP A 193 -3.26 15.78 -18.02
CA TRP A 193 -3.70 16.96 -17.28
C TRP A 193 -2.55 17.51 -16.44
N SER A 194 -2.18 18.77 -16.64
CA SER A 194 -1.18 19.47 -15.85
C SER A 194 -1.86 20.48 -14.93
N THR A 195 -1.45 20.50 -13.67
CA THR A 195 -1.89 21.51 -12.68
C THR A 195 -1.28 22.86 -12.96
#